data_23de9c14128600a64c4dac48ab3fcacd
#
_entry.id   23de9c14128600a64c4dac48ab3fcacd
#
_cell.length_a   1.000
_cell.length_b   1.000
_cell.length_c   1.000
_cell.angle_alpha   90.00
_cell.angle_beta   90.00
_cell.angle_gamma   90.00
#
_symmetry.space_group_name_H-M   'P 1'
#
loop_
_entity.id
_entity.type
_entity.pdbx_description
1 polymer ?
#
loop_
_entity_poly.entity_id
_entity_poly.type
_entity_poly.pdbx_seq_one_letter_code
_entity_poly.pdbx_strand_id
1 'polypeptide(L)'
;MAFVDLNDIRVSYDGKNDILKDLNLAVEKGELVSLLGPSGCGKTTTLRVIAGLIEPNDGTFTVDGTDLTKVPVHKRNFGMVFQSYALFPHLTIRENVGFGLKLRKEKKEQIDQKVTAMLEVTGLAEFAERYPKQLSGGQRQRVALARALVIEPKLLLLDEPLSNLDAKLRISMRIEIKRIQRQLGITTVFVTHDQEECFSISDKVAVMNKGVIEQF
;
A
#
# COMPACT_ATOMS: atom_id res chain seq x y z
N MET A 1 -19.67 0.29 11.09
CA MET A 1 -18.58 1.30 11.20
C MET A 1 -17.50 0.90 10.22
N ALA A 2 -17.03 1.83 9.41
CA ALA A 2 -15.96 1.56 8.48
C ALA A 2 -14.71 1.05 9.22
N PHE A 3 -13.91 0.20 8.56
CA PHE A 3 -12.65 -0.28 9.13
C PHE A 3 -11.55 0.78 9.04
N VAL A 4 -11.50 1.51 7.91
CA VAL A 4 -10.67 2.70 7.73
C VAL A 4 -11.60 3.89 7.55
N ASP A 5 -11.41 4.94 8.31
CA ASP A 5 -12.29 6.12 8.27
C ASP A 5 -11.45 7.40 8.35
N LEU A 6 -11.54 8.20 7.30
CA LEU A 6 -11.00 9.56 7.23
C LEU A 6 -12.17 10.54 7.28
N ASN A 7 -12.15 11.45 8.25
CA ASN A 7 -13.20 12.43 8.43
C ASN A 7 -12.62 13.84 8.37
N ASP A 8 -13.09 14.64 7.41
CA ASP A 8 -12.77 16.05 7.21
C ASP A 8 -11.25 16.33 7.17
N ILE A 9 -10.49 15.40 6.58
CA ILE A 9 -9.03 15.52 6.48
C ILE A 9 -8.65 16.72 5.62
N ARG A 10 -7.87 17.61 6.21
CA ARG A 10 -7.28 18.78 5.55
C ARG A 10 -5.77 18.74 5.60
N VAL A 11 -5.12 19.00 4.45
CA VAL A 11 -3.66 19.06 4.34
C VAL A 11 -3.25 20.27 3.50
N SER A 12 -2.37 21.08 4.07
CA SER A 12 -1.69 22.18 3.39
C SER A 12 -0.20 22.14 3.70
N TYR A 13 0.66 22.29 2.69
CA TYR A 13 2.11 22.32 2.90
C TYR A 13 2.67 23.73 3.19
N ASP A 14 1.96 24.77 2.76
CA ASP A 14 2.37 26.16 2.87
C ASP A 14 1.47 26.99 3.82
N GLY A 15 0.46 26.35 4.39
CA GLY A 15 -0.56 26.98 5.23
C GLY A 15 -1.50 27.93 4.48
N LYS A 16 -1.44 27.97 3.14
CA LYS A 16 -2.26 28.87 2.30
C LYS A 16 -3.13 28.10 1.32
N ASN A 17 -2.56 27.03 0.76
CA ASN A 17 -3.23 26.23 -0.28
C ASN A 17 -3.47 24.82 0.23
N ASP A 18 -4.73 24.44 0.33
CA ASP A 18 -5.11 23.09 0.73
C ASP A 18 -4.94 22.13 -0.43
N ILE A 19 -4.12 21.09 -0.21
CA ILE A 19 -3.96 19.94 -1.10
C ILE A 19 -5.10 18.94 -0.91
N LEU A 20 -5.53 18.72 0.36
CA LEU A 20 -6.74 17.97 0.71
C LEU A 20 -7.70 18.90 1.43
N LYS A 21 -8.98 18.84 1.04
CA LYS A 21 -10.04 19.75 1.46
C LYS A 21 -11.20 18.96 2.01
N ASP A 22 -11.33 18.88 3.34
CA ASP A 22 -12.41 18.18 4.01
C ASP A 22 -12.65 16.78 3.42
N LEU A 23 -11.54 16.02 3.20
CA LEU A 23 -11.60 14.72 2.54
C LEU A 23 -12.18 13.68 3.48
N ASN A 24 -13.23 13.02 3.01
CA ASN A 24 -13.93 11.94 3.70
C ASN A 24 -13.79 10.64 2.91
N LEU A 25 -13.37 9.55 3.56
CA LEU A 25 -13.23 8.24 2.93
C LEU A 25 -13.48 7.13 3.95
N ALA A 26 -14.43 6.25 3.65
CA ALA A 26 -14.77 5.10 4.47
C ALA A 26 -14.48 3.79 3.72
N VAL A 27 -13.64 2.91 4.28
CA VAL A 27 -13.28 1.61 3.68
C VAL A 27 -13.67 0.49 4.64
N GLU A 28 -14.41 -0.51 4.14
CA GLU A 28 -14.79 -1.66 4.94
C GLU A 28 -13.63 -2.68 5.06
N LYS A 29 -13.71 -3.52 6.08
CA LYS A 29 -12.67 -4.54 6.32
C LYS A 29 -12.60 -5.54 5.16
N GLY A 30 -11.39 -5.77 4.65
CA GLY A 30 -11.15 -6.70 3.55
C GLY A 30 -11.45 -6.14 2.16
N GLU A 31 -11.95 -4.89 2.04
CA GLU A 31 -12.14 -4.24 0.74
C GLU A 31 -10.81 -3.78 0.13
N LEU A 32 -10.76 -3.77 -1.20
CA LEU A 32 -9.77 -3.04 -1.99
C LEU A 32 -10.43 -1.81 -2.59
N VAL A 33 -10.04 -0.64 -2.10
CA VAL A 33 -10.53 0.65 -2.58
C VAL A 33 -9.45 1.35 -3.38
N SER A 34 -9.77 1.79 -4.59
CA SER A 34 -8.88 2.61 -5.41
C SER A 34 -9.17 4.09 -5.28
N LEU A 35 -8.10 4.89 -5.19
CA LEU A 35 -8.13 6.34 -5.37
C LEU A 35 -7.76 6.65 -6.82
N LEU A 36 -8.72 7.11 -7.61
CA LEU A 36 -8.57 7.46 -9.02
C LEU A 36 -8.64 8.97 -9.20
N GLY A 37 -7.83 9.52 -10.08
CA GLY A 37 -7.90 10.94 -10.46
C GLY A 37 -6.65 11.42 -11.17
N PRO A 38 -6.66 12.64 -11.70
CA PRO A 38 -5.53 13.23 -12.43
C PRO A 38 -4.30 13.42 -11.54
N SER A 39 -3.14 13.60 -12.14
CA SER A 39 -1.92 13.94 -11.42
C SER A 39 -2.10 15.23 -10.60
N GLY A 40 -1.61 15.24 -9.35
CA GLY A 40 -1.70 16.39 -8.45
C GLY A 40 -3.05 16.58 -7.75
N CYS A 41 -4.05 15.69 -7.93
CA CYS A 41 -5.34 15.83 -7.25
C CYS A 41 -5.36 15.45 -5.76
N GLY A 42 -4.23 14.95 -5.17
CA GLY A 42 -4.13 14.64 -3.75
C GLY A 42 -4.05 13.15 -3.39
N LYS A 43 -4.12 12.19 -4.33
CA LYS A 43 -4.11 10.73 -4.08
C LYS A 43 -2.92 10.27 -3.23
N THR A 44 -1.69 10.57 -3.67
CA THR A 44 -0.48 10.22 -2.93
C THR A 44 -0.41 10.93 -1.57
N THR A 45 -0.92 12.17 -1.47
CA THR A 45 -1.02 12.89 -0.19
C THR A 45 -1.97 12.16 0.75
N THR A 46 -3.15 11.75 0.29
CA THR A 46 -4.10 10.94 1.07
C THR A 46 -3.44 9.64 1.56
N LEU A 47 -2.77 8.92 0.67
CA LEU A 47 -2.07 7.68 1.04
C LEU A 47 -0.98 7.93 2.10
N ARG A 48 -0.24 9.05 2.00
CA ARG A 48 0.80 9.44 2.97
C ARG A 48 0.21 9.84 4.32
N VAL A 49 -0.96 10.46 4.36
CA VAL A 49 -1.70 10.72 5.61
C VAL A 49 -2.08 9.41 6.27
N ILE A 50 -2.68 8.48 5.51
CA ILE A 50 -3.02 7.14 6.01
C ILE A 50 -1.77 6.42 6.52
N ALA A 51 -0.65 6.48 5.80
CA ALA A 51 0.62 5.87 6.20
C ALA A 51 1.24 6.50 7.46
N GLY A 52 0.88 7.75 7.80
CA GLY A 52 1.49 8.54 8.89
C GLY A 52 2.80 9.21 8.50
N LEU A 53 3.02 9.37 7.20
CA LEU A 53 4.16 10.11 6.64
C LEU A 53 3.89 11.62 6.58
N ILE A 54 2.62 12.01 6.60
CA ILE A 54 2.14 13.38 6.68
C ILE A 54 1.11 13.44 7.79
N GLU A 55 1.25 14.40 8.70
CA GLU A 55 0.23 14.72 9.70
C GLU A 55 -0.77 15.69 9.08
N PRO A 56 -2.08 15.42 9.13
CA PRO A 56 -3.09 16.35 8.62
C PRO A 56 -3.14 17.60 9.49
N ASN A 57 -3.49 18.74 8.88
CA ASN A 57 -3.68 20.02 9.60
C ASN A 57 -5.00 19.99 10.40
N ASP A 58 -6.01 19.25 9.90
CA ASP A 58 -7.31 19.10 10.54
C ASP A 58 -7.95 17.77 10.15
N GLY A 59 -9.01 17.37 10.85
CA GLY A 59 -9.72 16.13 10.66
C GLY A 59 -9.19 14.96 11.49
N THR A 60 -9.81 13.81 11.33
CA THR A 60 -9.47 12.58 12.08
C THR A 60 -9.29 11.40 11.16
N PHE A 61 -8.37 10.50 11.54
CA PHE A 61 -8.11 9.24 10.86
C PHE A 61 -8.18 8.08 11.85
N THR A 62 -9.11 7.16 11.63
CA THR A 62 -9.26 5.97 12.48
C THR A 62 -9.12 4.67 11.69
N VAL A 63 -8.61 3.64 12.35
CA VAL A 63 -8.60 2.26 11.84
C VAL A 63 -9.07 1.32 12.93
N ASP A 64 -10.08 0.52 12.60
CA ASP A 64 -10.70 -0.42 13.55
C ASP A 64 -11.14 0.29 14.83
N GLY A 65 -11.73 1.49 14.69
CA GLY A 65 -12.17 2.36 15.77
C GLY A 65 -11.06 3.04 16.59
N THR A 66 -9.79 2.81 16.24
CA THR A 66 -8.64 3.42 16.93
C THR A 66 -8.21 4.69 16.20
N ASP A 67 -8.13 5.81 16.88
CA ASP A 67 -7.60 7.06 16.31
C ASP A 67 -6.07 6.94 16.09
N LEU A 68 -5.67 7.10 14.84
CA LEU A 68 -4.28 7.05 14.39
C LEU A 68 -3.80 8.39 13.83
N THR A 69 -4.57 9.46 13.94
CA THR A 69 -4.29 10.78 13.34
C THR A 69 -2.88 11.26 13.64
N LYS A 70 -2.46 11.20 14.91
CA LYS A 70 -1.13 11.62 15.38
C LYS A 70 -0.17 10.48 15.68
N VAL A 71 -0.55 9.24 15.33
CA VAL A 71 0.31 8.06 15.57
C VAL A 71 1.40 8.01 14.49
N PRO A 72 2.69 7.94 14.87
CA PRO A 72 3.79 7.92 13.90
C PRO A 72 3.81 6.61 13.10
N VAL A 73 4.34 6.67 11.86
CA VAL A 73 4.36 5.59 10.87
C VAL A 73 4.79 4.22 11.43
N HIS A 74 5.85 4.17 12.24
CA HIS A 74 6.41 2.92 12.77
C HIS A 74 5.51 2.22 13.79
N LYS A 75 4.47 2.89 14.31
CA LYS A 75 3.49 2.34 15.26
C LYS A 75 2.17 1.94 14.60
N ARG A 76 1.93 2.29 13.33
CA ARG A 76 0.64 2.02 12.64
C ARG A 76 0.47 0.57 12.20
N ASN A 77 1.55 -0.19 12.06
CA ASN A 77 1.53 -1.58 11.54
C ASN A 77 0.85 -1.69 10.16
N PHE A 78 1.23 -0.82 9.22
CA PHE A 78 0.75 -0.85 7.84
C PHE A 78 1.86 -1.35 6.90
N GLY A 79 1.46 -2.03 5.82
CA GLY A 79 2.33 -2.37 4.71
C GLY A 79 2.23 -1.30 3.63
N MET A 80 3.35 -0.87 3.07
CA MET A 80 3.36 0.10 1.97
C MET A 80 4.26 -0.35 0.84
N VAL A 81 3.75 -0.25 -0.39
CA VAL A 81 4.50 -0.45 -1.62
C VAL A 81 4.55 0.89 -2.36
N PHE A 82 5.77 1.38 -2.56
CA PHE A 82 6.04 2.62 -3.28
C PHE A 82 6.14 2.36 -4.80
N GLN A 83 5.91 3.39 -5.59
CA GLN A 83 6.04 3.37 -7.05
C GLN A 83 7.41 2.83 -7.51
N SER A 84 8.50 3.16 -6.82
CA SER A 84 9.86 2.70 -7.12
C SER A 84 10.20 1.31 -6.58
N TYR A 85 9.23 0.62 -5.92
CA TYR A 85 9.41 -0.63 -5.16
C TYR A 85 10.36 -0.50 -3.96
N ALA A 86 11.31 0.42 -3.97
CA ALA A 86 12.27 0.74 -2.90
C ALA A 86 12.93 -0.50 -2.27
N LEU A 87 13.36 -1.47 -3.11
CA LEU A 87 14.07 -2.66 -2.64
C LEU A 87 15.50 -2.31 -2.22
N PHE A 88 16.00 -3.00 -1.20
CA PHE A 88 17.39 -2.88 -0.76
C PHE A 88 18.31 -3.63 -1.75
N PRO A 89 19.13 -2.95 -2.55
CA PRO A 89 19.87 -3.58 -3.65
C PRO A 89 20.99 -4.52 -3.18
N HIS A 90 21.46 -4.35 -1.97
CA HIS A 90 22.54 -5.12 -1.34
C HIS A 90 22.04 -6.32 -0.51
N LEU A 91 20.72 -6.50 -0.39
CA LEU A 91 20.11 -7.63 0.29
C LEU A 91 19.52 -8.62 -0.72
N THR A 92 19.57 -9.91 -0.40
CA THR A 92 18.84 -10.94 -1.17
C THR A 92 17.33 -10.73 -1.09
N ILE A 93 16.57 -11.46 -1.89
CA ILE A 93 15.10 -11.39 -1.86
C ILE A 93 14.56 -11.86 -0.51
N ARG A 94 15.08 -12.97 0.02
CA ARG A 94 14.78 -13.45 1.38
C ARG A 94 15.03 -12.38 2.43
N GLU A 95 16.16 -11.72 2.37
CA GLU A 95 16.52 -10.67 3.32
C GLU A 95 15.67 -9.40 3.15
N ASN A 96 15.35 -9.02 1.91
CA ASN A 96 14.41 -7.92 1.64
C ASN A 96 13.05 -8.18 2.29
N VAL A 97 12.48 -9.37 2.06
CA VAL A 97 11.17 -9.74 2.63
C VAL A 97 11.25 -9.78 4.15
N GLY A 98 12.27 -10.41 4.73
CA GLY A 98 12.43 -10.55 6.18
C GLY A 98 12.85 -9.28 6.93
N PHE A 99 13.15 -8.20 6.22
CA PHE A 99 13.74 -6.99 6.82
C PHE A 99 12.87 -6.39 7.94
N GLY A 100 11.57 -6.26 7.70
CA GLY A 100 10.63 -5.71 8.70
C GLY A 100 10.52 -6.55 9.96
N LEU A 101 10.57 -7.88 9.82
CA LEU A 101 10.54 -8.82 10.96
C LEU A 101 11.81 -8.74 11.79
N LYS A 102 12.99 -8.57 11.13
CA LYS A 102 14.27 -8.33 11.81
C LYS A 102 14.23 -7.05 12.65
N LEU A 103 13.66 -5.96 12.10
CA LEU A 103 13.51 -4.70 12.84
C LEU A 103 12.60 -4.84 14.08
N ARG A 104 11.59 -5.73 14.00
CA ARG A 104 10.72 -6.07 15.13
C ARG A 104 11.37 -7.00 16.14
N LYS A 105 12.62 -7.43 15.90
CA LYS A 105 13.36 -8.36 16.74
C LYS A 105 12.66 -9.71 16.95
N GLU A 106 11.91 -10.18 15.93
CA GLU A 106 11.33 -11.52 15.95
C GLU A 106 12.43 -12.59 15.98
N LYS A 107 12.13 -13.77 16.50
CA LYS A 107 13.07 -14.89 16.56
C LYS A 107 13.41 -15.38 15.16
N LYS A 108 14.65 -15.79 14.93
CA LYS A 108 15.16 -16.22 13.61
C LYS A 108 14.27 -17.31 12.99
N GLU A 109 13.89 -18.31 13.76
CA GLU A 109 13.04 -19.41 13.31
C GLU A 109 11.67 -18.93 12.82
N GLN A 110 11.07 -17.94 13.49
CA GLN A 110 9.80 -17.33 13.10
C GLN A 110 9.95 -16.50 11.81
N ILE A 111 11.06 -15.75 11.70
CA ILE A 111 11.37 -14.98 10.48
C ILE A 111 11.50 -15.94 9.30
N ASP A 112 12.29 -17.02 9.43
CA ASP A 112 12.52 -18.00 8.37
C ASP A 112 11.21 -18.67 7.93
N GLN A 113 10.34 -19.04 8.86
CA GLN A 113 9.02 -19.60 8.56
C GLN A 113 8.11 -18.62 7.82
N LYS A 114 7.94 -17.39 8.34
CA LYS A 114 7.08 -16.36 7.73
C LYS A 114 7.58 -15.96 6.35
N VAL A 115 8.89 -15.77 6.20
CA VAL A 115 9.50 -15.40 4.91
C VAL A 115 9.32 -16.51 3.89
N THR A 116 9.56 -17.77 4.25
CA THR A 116 9.37 -18.91 3.35
C THR A 116 7.92 -18.99 2.88
N ALA A 117 6.95 -18.95 3.79
CA ALA A 117 5.53 -18.97 3.44
C ALA A 117 5.13 -17.78 2.53
N MET A 118 5.65 -16.57 2.81
CA MET A 118 5.34 -15.40 2.00
C MET A 118 5.95 -15.48 0.59
N LEU A 119 7.16 -16.02 0.46
CA LEU A 119 7.80 -16.28 -0.84
C LEU A 119 7.03 -17.31 -1.68
N GLU A 120 6.44 -18.33 -1.05
CA GLU A 120 5.55 -19.31 -1.70
C GLU A 120 4.27 -18.63 -2.19
N VAL A 121 3.58 -17.88 -1.32
CA VAL A 121 2.34 -17.14 -1.66
C VAL A 121 2.55 -16.20 -2.86
N THR A 122 3.72 -15.56 -2.96
CA THR A 122 4.06 -14.60 -4.01
C THR A 122 4.79 -15.23 -5.22
N GLY A 123 4.99 -16.57 -5.23
CA GLY A 123 5.68 -17.27 -6.31
C GLY A 123 7.12 -16.85 -6.50
N LEU A 124 7.85 -16.62 -5.39
CA LEU A 124 9.23 -16.14 -5.37
C LEU A 124 10.21 -17.11 -4.71
N ALA A 125 9.77 -18.32 -4.33
CA ALA A 125 10.58 -19.27 -3.58
C ALA A 125 11.92 -19.59 -4.29
N GLU A 126 11.91 -19.82 -5.60
CA GLU A 126 13.12 -20.11 -6.40
C GLU A 126 14.09 -18.93 -6.55
N PHE A 127 13.63 -17.70 -6.25
CA PHE A 127 14.42 -16.47 -6.36
C PHE A 127 14.95 -15.99 -5.00
N ALA A 128 14.72 -16.71 -3.92
CA ALA A 128 14.98 -16.29 -2.54
C ALA A 128 16.42 -15.76 -2.33
N GLU A 129 17.40 -16.42 -2.91
CA GLU A 129 18.83 -16.11 -2.75
C GLU A 129 19.37 -15.13 -3.83
N ARG A 130 18.51 -14.68 -4.75
CA ARG A 130 18.89 -13.67 -5.76
C ARG A 130 18.85 -12.27 -5.18
N TYR A 131 19.51 -11.34 -5.87
CA TYR A 131 19.49 -9.90 -5.59
C TYR A 131 18.48 -9.18 -6.51
N PRO A 132 17.93 -8.01 -6.11
CA PRO A 132 16.96 -7.26 -6.91
C PRO A 132 17.37 -7.00 -8.36
N LYS A 133 18.66 -6.77 -8.63
CA LYS A 133 19.20 -6.54 -9.98
C LYS A 133 19.04 -7.73 -10.93
N GLN A 134 18.83 -8.92 -10.40
CA GLN A 134 18.71 -10.18 -11.14
C GLN A 134 17.24 -10.51 -11.47
N LEU A 135 16.30 -9.64 -11.10
CA LEU A 135 14.87 -9.86 -11.25
C LEU A 135 14.26 -8.98 -12.33
N SER A 136 13.19 -9.49 -12.98
CA SER A 136 12.32 -8.70 -13.85
C SER A 136 11.54 -7.63 -13.05
N GLY A 137 10.91 -6.66 -13.75
CA GLY A 137 10.07 -5.64 -13.13
C GLY A 137 8.96 -6.22 -12.26
N GLY A 138 8.20 -7.18 -12.79
CA GLY A 138 7.12 -7.84 -12.04
C GLY A 138 7.61 -8.70 -10.88
N GLN A 139 8.78 -9.33 -10.99
CA GLN A 139 9.38 -10.04 -9.86
C GLN A 139 9.77 -9.06 -8.76
N ARG A 140 10.40 -7.93 -9.09
CA ARG A 140 10.72 -6.88 -8.10
C ARG A 140 9.47 -6.34 -7.41
N GLN A 141 8.39 -6.13 -8.15
CA GLN A 141 7.11 -5.71 -7.58
C GLN A 141 6.56 -6.74 -6.59
N ARG A 142 6.56 -8.04 -6.96
CA ARG A 142 6.14 -9.12 -6.04
C ARG A 142 7.00 -9.17 -4.78
N VAL A 143 8.30 -8.89 -4.86
CA VAL A 143 9.17 -8.78 -3.68
C VAL A 143 8.74 -7.62 -2.79
N ALA A 144 8.45 -6.44 -3.36
CA ALA A 144 7.97 -5.29 -2.58
C ALA A 144 6.64 -5.59 -1.89
N LEU A 145 5.73 -6.28 -2.59
CA LEU A 145 4.46 -6.74 -2.03
C LEU A 145 4.68 -7.76 -0.90
N ALA A 146 5.52 -8.78 -1.11
CA ALA A 146 5.87 -9.77 -0.09
C ALA A 146 6.47 -9.12 1.16
N ARG A 147 7.39 -8.15 0.99
CA ARG A 147 7.99 -7.38 2.09
C ARG A 147 6.96 -6.58 2.88
N ALA A 148 5.97 -5.99 2.20
CA ALA A 148 4.90 -5.25 2.85
C ALA A 148 3.92 -6.15 3.61
N LEU A 149 3.71 -7.38 3.13
CA LEU A 149 2.72 -8.33 3.67
C LEU A 149 3.26 -9.25 4.77
N VAL A 150 4.56 -9.59 4.74
CA VAL A 150 5.16 -10.56 5.69
C VAL A 150 5.03 -10.14 7.15
N ILE A 151 4.90 -8.85 7.41
CA ILE A 151 4.71 -8.27 8.75
C ILE A 151 3.26 -8.37 9.25
N GLU A 152 2.37 -9.03 8.48
CA GLU A 152 0.94 -9.18 8.77
C GLU A 152 0.29 -7.82 9.09
N PRO A 153 0.30 -6.88 8.14
CA PRO A 153 -0.17 -5.52 8.39
C PRO A 153 -1.70 -5.48 8.51
N LYS A 154 -2.23 -4.51 9.27
CA LYS A 154 -3.67 -4.23 9.34
C LYS A 154 -4.22 -3.66 8.02
N LEU A 155 -3.39 -2.92 7.29
CA LEU A 155 -3.75 -2.20 6.07
C LEU A 155 -2.60 -2.25 5.06
N LEU A 156 -2.91 -2.49 3.80
CA LEU A 156 -1.96 -2.45 2.69
C LEU A 156 -2.18 -1.19 1.86
N LEU A 157 -1.10 -0.44 1.63
CA LEU A 157 -1.09 0.81 0.88
C LEU A 157 -0.24 0.63 -0.38
N LEU A 158 -0.82 0.89 -1.55
CA LEU A 158 -0.18 0.70 -2.85
C LEU A 158 -0.15 2.03 -3.60
N ASP A 159 1.03 2.65 -3.73
CA ASP A 159 1.22 3.94 -4.39
C ASP A 159 1.70 3.73 -5.83
N GLU A 160 0.79 3.80 -6.80
CA GLU A 160 1.02 3.56 -8.23
C GLU A 160 1.89 2.33 -8.52
N PRO A 161 1.57 1.14 -7.96
CA PRO A 161 2.48 0.00 -7.95
C PRO A 161 2.74 -0.58 -9.36
N LEU A 162 1.90 -0.27 -10.34
CA LEU A 162 1.95 -0.83 -11.70
C LEU A 162 2.57 0.11 -12.74
N SER A 163 2.85 1.36 -12.38
CA SER A 163 3.28 2.42 -13.31
C SER A 163 4.58 2.12 -14.07
N ASN A 164 5.50 1.35 -13.46
CA ASN A 164 6.81 1.02 -14.04
C ASN A 164 6.83 -0.30 -14.83
N LEU A 165 5.66 -0.85 -15.17
CA LEU A 165 5.53 -2.12 -15.88
C LEU A 165 5.01 -1.90 -17.32
N ASP A 166 5.43 -2.79 -18.24
CA ASP A 166 4.83 -2.87 -19.57
C ASP A 166 3.36 -3.35 -19.50
N ALA A 167 2.60 -3.13 -20.57
CA ALA A 167 1.17 -3.38 -20.62
C ALA A 167 0.80 -4.84 -20.30
N LYS A 168 1.55 -5.83 -20.83
CA LYS A 168 1.29 -7.26 -20.60
C LYS A 168 1.53 -7.64 -19.15
N LEU A 169 2.63 -7.17 -18.59
CA LEU A 169 3.00 -7.45 -17.20
C LEU A 169 2.05 -6.75 -16.22
N ARG A 170 1.56 -5.55 -16.57
CA ARG A 170 0.57 -4.81 -15.79
C ARG A 170 -0.73 -5.61 -15.61
N ILE A 171 -1.25 -6.22 -16.70
CA ILE A 171 -2.44 -7.07 -16.64
C ILE A 171 -2.24 -8.26 -15.70
N SER A 172 -1.13 -8.98 -15.84
CA SER A 172 -0.85 -10.14 -14.98
C SER A 172 -0.67 -9.76 -13.51
N MET A 173 -0.07 -8.59 -13.25
CA MET A 173 0.14 -8.11 -11.88
C MET A 173 -1.14 -7.60 -11.22
N ARG A 174 -2.09 -7.03 -11.98
CA ARG A 174 -3.44 -6.71 -11.45
C ARG A 174 -4.12 -7.95 -10.90
N ILE A 175 -4.14 -9.03 -11.67
CA ILE A 175 -4.73 -10.32 -11.27
C ILE A 175 -4.03 -10.86 -10.01
N GLU A 176 -2.71 -10.79 -9.97
CA GLU A 176 -1.90 -11.29 -8.86
C GLU A 176 -2.14 -10.49 -7.56
N ILE A 177 -2.17 -9.15 -7.64
CA ILE A 177 -2.48 -8.30 -6.48
C ILE A 177 -3.87 -8.63 -5.93
N LYS A 178 -4.89 -8.74 -6.81
CA LYS A 178 -6.26 -9.10 -6.37
C LYS A 178 -6.32 -10.49 -5.75
N ARG A 179 -5.60 -11.47 -6.34
CA ARG A 179 -5.51 -12.84 -5.82
C ARG A 179 -4.93 -12.84 -4.38
N ILE A 180 -3.79 -12.20 -4.20
CA ILE A 180 -3.10 -12.14 -2.89
C ILE A 180 -3.97 -11.37 -1.88
N GLN A 181 -4.54 -10.25 -2.27
CA GLN A 181 -5.42 -9.44 -1.42
C GLN A 181 -6.62 -10.26 -0.90
N ARG A 182 -7.28 -11.01 -1.79
CA ARG A 182 -8.41 -11.89 -1.42
C ARG A 182 -7.98 -13.08 -0.56
N GLN A 183 -6.86 -13.72 -0.91
CA GLN A 183 -6.34 -14.86 -0.16
C GLN A 183 -6.01 -14.50 1.29
N LEU A 184 -5.48 -13.29 1.50
CA LEU A 184 -5.10 -12.81 2.84
C LEU A 184 -6.23 -12.03 3.54
N GLY A 185 -7.32 -11.68 2.84
CA GLY A 185 -8.42 -10.89 3.37
C GLY A 185 -8.00 -9.49 3.84
N ILE A 186 -6.92 -8.92 3.26
CA ILE A 186 -6.35 -7.66 3.73
C ILE A 186 -7.06 -6.46 3.13
N THR A 187 -7.43 -5.49 3.99
CA THR A 187 -7.94 -4.19 3.55
C THR A 187 -6.84 -3.44 2.79
N THR A 188 -7.17 -2.89 1.63
CA THR A 188 -6.17 -2.29 0.74
C THR A 188 -6.64 -0.95 0.20
N VAL A 189 -5.76 0.05 0.23
CA VAL A 189 -5.92 1.32 -0.49
C VAL A 189 -4.92 1.35 -1.65
N PHE A 190 -5.43 1.49 -2.86
CA PHE A 190 -4.68 1.45 -4.10
C PHE A 190 -4.75 2.79 -4.81
N VAL A 191 -3.62 3.40 -5.11
CA VAL A 191 -3.55 4.67 -5.85
C VAL A 191 -3.14 4.40 -7.28
N THR A 192 -3.90 4.95 -8.23
CA THR A 192 -3.56 4.93 -9.64
C THR A 192 -4.21 6.11 -10.38
N HIS A 193 -3.74 6.41 -11.57
CA HIS A 193 -4.36 7.32 -12.53
C HIS A 193 -5.00 6.56 -13.71
N ASP A 194 -4.89 5.23 -13.73
CA ASP A 194 -5.39 4.35 -14.81
C ASP A 194 -6.76 3.77 -14.44
N GLN A 195 -7.77 4.07 -15.26
CA GLN A 195 -9.15 3.58 -15.04
C GLN A 195 -9.26 2.06 -15.18
N GLU A 196 -8.54 1.45 -16.14
CA GLU A 196 -8.58 0.00 -16.33
C GLU A 196 -8.00 -0.72 -15.11
N GLU A 197 -6.97 -0.16 -14.45
CA GLU A 197 -6.46 -0.70 -13.21
C GLU A 197 -7.54 -0.67 -12.14
N CYS A 198 -8.17 0.49 -11.92
CA CYS A 198 -9.23 0.64 -10.93
C CYS A 198 -10.36 -0.38 -11.11
N PHE A 199 -10.98 -0.38 -12.29
CA PHE A 199 -12.18 -1.20 -12.52
C PHE A 199 -11.90 -2.70 -12.56
N SER A 200 -10.64 -3.12 -12.81
CA SER A 200 -10.28 -4.53 -12.85
C SER A 200 -10.02 -5.16 -11.49
N ILE A 201 -9.61 -4.38 -10.48
CA ILE A 201 -9.18 -4.94 -9.20
C ILE A 201 -9.97 -4.44 -7.99
N SER A 202 -10.63 -3.27 -8.09
CA SER A 202 -11.25 -2.63 -6.93
C SER A 202 -12.64 -3.18 -6.61
N ASP A 203 -12.97 -3.16 -5.34
CA ASP A 203 -14.33 -3.38 -4.88
C ASP A 203 -15.11 -2.07 -4.91
N LYS A 204 -14.44 -0.93 -4.65
CA LYS A 204 -14.96 0.44 -4.77
C LYS A 204 -13.90 1.38 -5.32
N VAL A 205 -14.32 2.47 -5.93
CA VAL A 205 -13.44 3.51 -6.50
C VAL A 205 -13.83 4.88 -5.96
N ALA A 206 -12.89 5.56 -5.33
CA ALA A 206 -13.02 6.95 -4.93
C ALA A 206 -12.41 7.85 -6.03
N VAL A 207 -13.25 8.62 -6.70
CA VAL A 207 -12.81 9.55 -7.75
C VAL A 207 -12.42 10.88 -7.09
N MET A 208 -11.15 11.23 -7.21
CA MET A 208 -10.57 12.43 -6.61
C MET A 208 -10.30 13.52 -7.64
N ASN A 209 -10.63 14.76 -7.29
CA ASN A 209 -10.30 15.95 -8.07
C ASN A 209 -10.00 17.12 -7.12
N LYS A 210 -8.91 17.85 -7.36
CA LYS A 210 -8.52 19.08 -6.62
C LYS A 210 -8.63 18.99 -5.09
N GLY A 211 -8.27 17.84 -4.53
CA GLY A 211 -8.19 17.61 -3.09
C GLY A 211 -9.49 17.12 -2.43
N VAL A 212 -10.54 16.85 -3.19
CA VAL A 212 -11.80 16.29 -2.71
C VAL A 212 -12.13 14.96 -3.37
N ILE A 213 -12.94 14.13 -2.73
CA ILE A 213 -13.58 12.95 -3.35
C ILE A 213 -14.91 13.42 -3.92
N GLU A 214 -15.05 13.38 -5.25
CA GLU A 214 -16.26 13.80 -5.95
C GLU A 214 -17.30 12.67 -6.04
N GLN A 215 -16.82 11.42 -6.04
CA GLN A 215 -17.68 10.24 -6.14
C GLN A 215 -17.01 9.05 -5.42
N PHE A 216 -17.82 8.26 -4.72
CA PHE A 216 -17.39 7.06 -4.03
C PHE A 216 -18.48 5.97 -4.01
#